data_e1d92ddc148be6f33d72af6f577aa1a1
#
_entry.id   e1d92ddc148be6f33d72af6f577aa1a1
#
_cell.length_a   1.000
_cell.length_b   1.000
_cell.length_c   1.000
_cell.angle_alpha   90.00
_cell.angle_beta   90.00
_cell.angle_gamma   90.00
#
_symmetry.space_group_name_H-M   'P 1'
#
loop_
_entity.id
_entity.type
_entity.pdbx_description
1 polymer ?
#
loop_
_entity_poly.entity_id
_entity_poly.type
_entity_poly.pdbx_seq_one_letter_code
_entity_poly.pdbx_strand_id
1 'polypeptide(L)'
;GCWTVDQERSDSNTSNTFIISHQLSDSTNIYAKAADGFKAGGYNTEASNPAQAGAGYGPELIESVEFGLKGRYMDNRVSINAAFFDNEHEDMQVAYFTAEQAAASVVLNNSAEQSGFELEMVALLNDTTQFSLNYGNLDSEYTESVMAPDGFAPELFPYAPETMIYASLEKDFGNYRVRLDHSRV
;
A
#
# COMPACT_ATOMS: atom_id res chain seq x y z
N GLY A 1 7.36 -37.82 3.91
CA GLY A 1 7.36 -38.09 5.34
C GLY A 1 6.85 -36.87 6.09
N CYS A 2 6.23 -37.07 7.25
CA CYS A 2 5.85 -35.97 8.14
C CYS A 2 7.09 -35.56 8.95
N TRP A 3 7.39 -34.27 9.00
CA TRP A 3 8.48 -33.71 9.81
C TRP A 3 7.92 -32.63 10.72
N THR A 4 8.58 -32.39 11.84
CA THR A 4 8.21 -31.37 12.82
C THR A 4 9.41 -30.48 13.07
N VAL A 5 9.18 -29.18 13.12
CA VAL A 5 10.18 -28.18 13.52
C VAL A 5 9.64 -27.53 14.81
N ASP A 6 10.42 -27.58 15.87
CA ASP A 6 10.09 -26.95 17.15
C ASP A 6 10.96 -25.68 17.29
N GLN A 7 10.34 -24.52 17.20
CA GLN A 7 10.99 -23.22 17.20
C GLN A 7 10.13 -22.23 17.99
N GLU A 8 10.79 -21.37 18.76
CA GLU A 8 10.16 -20.25 19.45
C GLU A 8 10.75 -18.94 18.94
N ARG A 9 9.88 -17.94 18.76
CA ARG A 9 10.24 -16.58 18.41
C ARG A 9 9.42 -15.60 19.22
N SER A 10 10.06 -14.50 19.65
CA SER A 10 9.40 -13.38 20.27
C SER A 10 9.96 -12.09 19.69
N ASP A 11 9.11 -11.31 19.09
CA ASP A 11 9.43 -9.99 18.56
C ASP A 11 8.61 -8.94 19.31
N SER A 12 9.19 -7.79 19.57
CA SER A 12 8.50 -6.65 20.17
C SER A 12 8.97 -5.35 19.53
N ASN A 13 8.06 -4.43 19.31
CA ASN A 13 8.36 -3.10 18.80
C ASN A 13 7.47 -2.05 19.46
N THR A 14 7.85 -0.79 19.34
CA THR A 14 7.02 0.36 19.70
C THR A 14 6.87 1.23 18.48
N SER A 15 5.68 1.31 17.94
CA SER A 15 5.39 2.16 16.79
C SER A 15 4.83 3.50 17.24
N ASN A 16 5.23 4.55 16.53
CA ASN A 16 4.90 5.93 16.83
C ASN A 16 4.21 6.55 15.61
N THR A 17 3.34 7.50 15.87
CA THR A 17 2.75 8.33 14.82
C THR A 17 2.74 9.78 15.30
N PHE A 18 3.28 10.66 14.47
CA PHE A 18 3.24 12.09 14.67
C PHE A 18 2.46 12.73 13.53
N ILE A 19 1.50 13.58 13.85
CA ILE A 19 0.68 14.32 12.87
C ILE A 19 0.65 15.77 13.29
N ILE A 20 0.96 16.66 12.35
CA ILE A 20 0.70 18.08 12.47
C ILE A 20 -0.26 18.49 11.38
N SER A 21 -1.29 19.27 11.72
CA SER A 21 -2.23 19.80 10.75
C SER A 21 -2.45 21.29 10.97
N HIS A 22 -2.70 22.00 9.87
CA HIS A 22 -2.94 23.43 9.87
C HIS A 22 -4.14 23.79 9.01
N GLN A 23 -5.09 24.50 9.59
CA GLN A 23 -6.25 25.02 8.88
C GLN A 23 -5.85 26.30 8.14
N LEU A 24 -5.70 26.22 6.81
CA LEU A 24 -5.35 27.36 5.95
C LEU A 24 -6.52 28.33 5.77
N SER A 25 -7.75 27.80 5.77
CA SER A 25 -9.00 28.56 5.67
C SER A 25 -10.14 27.74 6.26
N ASP A 26 -11.35 28.27 6.33
CA ASP A 26 -12.52 27.54 6.80
C ASP A 26 -12.81 26.26 5.99
N SER A 27 -12.29 26.19 4.79
CA SER A 27 -12.56 25.08 3.86
C SER A 27 -11.32 24.25 3.48
N THR A 28 -10.13 24.60 3.94
CA THR A 28 -8.89 23.95 3.52
C THR A 28 -7.98 23.64 4.69
N ASN A 29 -7.60 22.39 4.81
CA ASN A 29 -6.64 21.89 5.79
C ASN A 29 -5.44 21.26 5.08
N ILE A 30 -4.25 21.48 5.61
CA ILE A 30 -3.02 20.75 5.22
C ILE A 30 -2.48 19.98 6.41
N TYR A 31 -1.77 18.91 6.15
CA TYR A 31 -1.14 18.11 7.20
C TYR A 31 0.18 17.50 6.73
N ALA A 32 1.01 17.19 7.72
CA ALA A 32 2.15 16.32 7.58
C ALA A 32 2.06 15.22 8.62
N LYS A 33 2.40 14.00 8.23
CA LYS A 33 2.39 12.81 9.08
C LYS A 33 3.74 12.11 8.94
N ALA A 34 4.29 11.66 10.06
CA ALA A 34 5.38 10.72 10.13
C ALA A 34 4.94 9.55 11.02
N ALA A 35 5.13 8.33 10.54
CA ALA A 35 4.72 7.14 11.27
C ALA A 35 5.69 6.00 11.02
N ASP A 36 5.88 5.16 12.01
CA ASP A 36 6.54 3.86 11.87
C ASP A 36 5.57 2.72 12.11
N GLY A 37 5.85 1.58 11.49
CA GLY A 37 5.06 0.36 11.59
C GLY A 37 5.94 -0.86 11.75
N PHE A 38 5.35 -1.96 12.24
CA PHE A 38 6.05 -3.18 12.54
C PHE A 38 5.18 -4.39 12.22
N LYS A 39 5.81 -5.42 11.64
CA LYS A 39 5.22 -6.74 11.44
C LYS A 39 6.18 -7.79 11.98
N ALA A 40 5.72 -8.64 12.89
CA ALA A 40 6.55 -9.67 13.50
C ALA A 40 7.10 -10.65 12.47
N GLY A 41 8.30 -11.16 12.71
CA GLY A 41 8.85 -12.26 11.96
C GLY A 41 8.13 -13.58 12.21
N GLY A 42 8.53 -14.63 11.51
CA GLY A 42 7.85 -15.91 11.61
C GLY A 42 8.67 -17.06 11.04
N TYR A 43 7.97 -18.16 10.80
CA TYR A 43 8.53 -19.39 10.23
C TYR A 43 7.81 -19.79 8.95
N ASN A 44 8.54 -20.40 8.03
CA ASN A 44 8.04 -20.82 6.72
C ASN A 44 7.25 -22.13 6.84
N THR A 45 5.95 -22.04 7.14
CA THR A 45 5.08 -23.21 7.35
C THR A 45 4.78 -23.98 6.06
N GLU A 46 4.96 -23.34 4.89
CA GLU A 46 4.76 -23.94 3.55
C GLU A 46 6.08 -24.32 2.88
N ALA A 47 7.17 -24.38 3.65
CA ALA A 47 8.47 -24.77 3.12
C ALA A 47 8.51 -26.22 2.67
N SER A 48 9.33 -26.53 1.66
CA SER A 48 9.46 -27.86 1.08
C SER A 48 10.32 -28.84 1.92
N ASN A 49 11.09 -28.33 2.87
CA ASN A 49 11.99 -29.11 3.71
C ASN A 49 12.16 -28.51 5.13
N PRO A 50 12.60 -29.33 6.11
CA PRO A 50 12.75 -28.89 7.50
C PRO A 50 13.74 -27.74 7.70
N ALA A 51 14.79 -27.65 6.88
CA ALA A 51 15.79 -26.59 7.00
C ALA A 51 15.21 -25.22 6.63
N GLN A 52 14.43 -25.14 5.56
CA GLN A 52 13.72 -23.92 5.15
C GLN A 52 12.64 -23.54 6.17
N ALA A 53 11.89 -24.51 6.69
CA ALA A 53 10.88 -24.28 7.69
C ALA A 53 11.46 -23.71 9.00
N GLY A 54 12.63 -24.23 9.42
CA GLY A 54 13.31 -23.82 10.65
C GLY A 54 14.12 -22.53 10.50
N ALA A 55 14.45 -22.10 9.30
CA ALA A 55 15.22 -20.88 9.09
C ALA A 55 14.46 -19.62 9.55
N GLY A 56 13.13 -19.60 9.35
CA GLY A 56 12.32 -18.44 9.69
C GLY A 56 12.62 -17.22 8.82
N TYR A 57 11.99 -16.10 9.16
CA TYR A 57 12.24 -14.78 8.57
C TYR A 57 12.13 -13.68 9.64
N GLY A 58 12.84 -12.57 9.43
CA GLY A 58 12.90 -11.44 10.35
C GLY A 58 11.61 -10.62 10.42
N PRO A 59 11.51 -9.70 11.39
CA PRO A 59 10.45 -8.70 11.41
C PRO A 59 10.63 -7.72 10.25
N GLU A 60 9.53 -7.12 9.83
CA GLU A 60 9.48 -6.04 8.85
C GLU A 60 9.21 -4.72 9.58
N LEU A 61 9.92 -3.68 9.19
CA LEU A 61 9.71 -2.32 9.63
C LEU A 61 9.30 -1.45 8.44
N ILE A 62 8.49 -0.44 8.72
CA ILE A 62 8.15 0.60 7.75
C ILE A 62 8.28 1.96 8.41
N GLU A 63 8.94 2.89 7.73
CA GLU A 63 8.89 4.30 8.02
C GLU A 63 8.11 5.00 6.90
N SER A 64 7.19 5.89 7.27
CA SER A 64 6.27 6.56 6.35
C SER A 64 6.22 8.05 6.63
N VAL A 65 6.38 8.85 5.60
CA VAL A 65 6.15 10.29 5.63
C VAL A 65 5.07 10.64 4.61
N GLU A 66 4.11 11.46 5.01
CA GLU A 66 2.97 11.86 4.17
C GLU A 66 2.69 13.34 4.34
N PHE A 67 2.43 14.03 3.23
CA PHE A 67 1.96 15.39 3.17
C PHE A 67 0.65 15.46 2.41
N GLY A 68 -0.37 16.07 3.00
CA GLY A 68 -1.67 16.10 2.37
C GLY A 68 -2.41 17.42 2.50
N LEU A 69 -3.38 17.55 1.60
CA LEU A 69 -4.34 18.65 1.56
C LEU A 69 -5.73 18.05 1.49
N LYS A 70 -6.64 18.62 2.30
CA LYS A 70 -8.08 18.32 2.28
C LYS A 70 -8.84 19.62 2.18
N GLY A 71 -9.68 19.74 1.16
CA GLY A 71 -10.39 20.98 0.91
C GLY A 71 -11.80 20.79 0.37
N ARG A 72 -12.66 21.79 0.64
CA ARG A 72 -13.99 21.93 0.07
C ARG A 72 -14.13 23.33 -0.51
N TYR A 73 -14.56 23.42 -1.76
CA TYR A 73 -14.59 24.63 -2.54
C TYR A 73 -15.95 24.83 -3.21
N MET A 74 -16.21 26.05 -3.72
CA MET A 74 -17.43 26.38 -4.45
C MET A 74 -18.71 26.05 -3.65
N ASP A 75 -18.82 26.55 -2.43
CA ASP A 75 -19.95 26.28 -1.53
C ASP A 75 -20.15 24.77 -1.26
N ASN A 76 -19.04 24.05 -1.01
CA ASN A 76 -18.99 22.60 -0.80
C ASN A 76 -19.37 21.75 -2.04
N ARG A 77 -19.41 22.34 -3.24
CA ARG A 77 -19.70 21.60 -4.48
C ARG A 77 -18.49 20.79 -4.98
N VAL A 78 -17.28 21.17 -4.59
CA VAL A 78 -16.04 20.46 -4.95
C VAL A 78 -15.31 20.05 -3.69
N SER A 79 -15.06 18.77 -3.52
CA SER A 79 -14.19 18.20 -2.48
C SER A 79 -12.92 17.67 -3.11
N ILE A 80 -11.77 18.01 -2.55
CA ILE A 80 -10.45 17.55 -3.01
C ILE A 80 -9.69 17.02 -1.80
N ASN A 81 -9.16 15.80 -1.93
CA ASN A 81 -8.13 15.26 -1.06
C ASN A 81 -6.92 14.92 -1.93
N ALA A 82 -5.75 15.38 -1.55
CA ALA A 82 -4.50 15.07 -2.24
C ALA A 82 -3.43 14.72 -1.21
N ALA A 83 -2.62 13.73 -1.50
CA ALA A 83 -1.52 13.30 -0.65
C ALA A 83 -0.29 12.92 -1.48
N PHE A 84 0.88 13.25 -0.97
CA PHE A 84 2.17 12.69 -1.36
C PHE A 84 2.67 11.84 -0.20
N PHE A 85 3.20 10.69 -0.49
CA PHE A 85 3.78 9.80 0.51
C PHE A 85 5.11 9.25 0.04
N ASP A 86 5.93 8.92 1.03
CA ASP A 86 7.20 8.24 0.89
C ASP A 86 7.31 7.20 2.01
N ASN A 87 7.56 5.94 1.64
CA ASN A 87 7.62 4.81 2.55
C ASN A 87 8.93 4.07 2.32
N GLU A 88 9.67 3.86 3.40
CA GLU A 88 10.85 3.01 3.45
C GLU A 88 10.53 1.72 4.18
N HIS A 89 10.77 0.58 3.54
CA HIS A 89 10.58 -0.75 4.10
C HIS A 89 11.93 -1.39 4.37
N GLU A 90 12.22 -1.65 5.63
CA GLU A 90 13.36 -2.44 6.07
C GLU A 90 12.88 -3.88 6.33
N ASP A 91 13.59 -4.84 5.77
CA ASP A 91 13.30 -6.27 5.94
C ASP A 91 11.86 -6.68 5.54
N MET A 92 11.30 -6.07 4.50
CA MET A 92 9.98 -6.39 3.96
C MET A 92 9.83 -7.89 3.71
N GLN A 93 8.78 -8.49 4.24
CA GLN A 93 8.52 -9.93 4.14
C GLN A 93 7.87 -10.25 2.79
N VAL A 94 8.62 -10.85 1.89
CA VAL A 94 8.17 -11.22 0.54
C VAL A 94 8.11 -12.73 0.41
N ALA A 95 6.95 -13.26 0.00
CA ALA A 95 6.76 -14.69 -0.23
C ALA A 95 7.18 -15.07 -1.65
N TYR A 96 8.04 -16.07 -1.76
CA TYR A 96 8.51 -16.65 -3.02
C TYR A 96 8.01 -18.08 -3.16
N PHE A 97 7.49 -18.40 -4.33
CA PHE A 97 7.16 -19.77 -4.69
C PHE A 97 8.41 -20.47 -5.24
N THR A 98 8.68 -21.67 -4.77
CA THR A 98 9.85 -22.43 -5.26
C THR A 98 9.53 -23.12 -6.59
N ALA A 99 10.46 -23.07 -7.54
CA ALA A 99 10.28 -23.66 -8.86
C ALA A 99 10.05 -25.19 -8.84
N GLU A 100 10.60 -25.86 -7.84
CA GLU A 100 10.51 -27.33 -7.70
C GLU A 100 9.16 -27.81 -7.17
N GLN A 101 8.44 -26.98 -6.44
CA GLN A 101 7.14 -27.29 -5.84
C GLN A 101 6.24 -26.06 -5.82
N ALA A 102 5.36 -25.94 -6.78
CA ALA A 102 4.42 -24.82 -6.90
C ALA A 102 3.49 -24.62 -5.68
N ALA A 103 3.47 -25.57 -4.74
CA ALA A 103 2.71 -25.50 -3.50
C ALA A 103 3.57 -25.14 -2.27
N ALA A 104 4.89 -24.93 -2.45
CA ALA A 104 5.80 -24.55 -1.39
C ALA A 104 6.20 -23.08 -1.55
N SER A 105 6.17 -22.32 -0.48
CA SER A 105 6.67 -20.96 -0.45
C SER A 105 7.65 -20.73 0.70
N VAL A 106 8.56 -19.80 0.50
CA VAL A 106 9.44 -19.28 1.54
C VAL A 106 9.31 -17.77 1.59
N VAL A 107 9.29 -17.22 2.78
CA VAL A 107 9.33 -15.78 3.01
C VAL A 107 10.77 -15.37 3.23
N LEU A 108 11.22 -14.36 2.51
CA LEU A 108 12.52 -13.74 2.64
C LEU A 108 12.33 -12.25 2.98
N ASN A 109 13.30 -11.67 3.68
CA ASN A 109 13.29 -10.24 3.98
C ASN A 109 14.03 -9.48 2.87
N ASN A 110 13.42 -8.42 2.35
CA ASN A 110 13.95 -7.53 1.33
C ASN A 110 13.76 -6.09 1.78
N SER A 111 14.57 -5.17 1.30
CA SER A 111 14.33 -3.74 1.53
C SER A 111 13.72 -3.12 0.30
N ALA A 112 12.86 -2.12 0.49
CA ALA A 112 12.10 -1.51 -0.58
C ALA A 112 11.73 -0.06 -0.27
N GLU A 113 11.61 0.75 -1.30
CA GLU A 113 11.10 2.11 -1.24
C GLU A 113 9.84 2.23 -2.09
N GLN A 114 8.89 3.02 -1.59
CA GLN A 114 7.66 3.32 -2.29
C GLN A 114 7.32 4.79 -2.10
N SER A 115 7.19 5.52 -3.20
CA SER A 115 6.71 6.90 -3.15
C SER A 115 5.57 7.10 -4.12
N GLY A 116 4.71 8.07 -3.83
CA GLY A 116 3.57 8.28 -4.70
C GLY A 116 2.75 9.52 -4.41
N PHE A 117 1.75 9.68 -5.27
CA PHE A 117 0.76 10.74 -5.19
C PHE A 117 -0.64 10.16 -5.35
N GLU A 118 -1.55 10.60 -4.51
CA GLU A 118 -2.96 10.26 -4.57
C GLU A 118 -3.82 11.53 -4.67
N LEU A 119 -4.86 11.46 -5.50
CA LEU A 119 -5.86 12.52 -5.64
C LEU A 119 -7.25 11.89 -5.66
N GLU A 120 -8.09 12.36 -4.76
CA GLU A 120 -9.53 12.12 -4.78
C GLU A 120 -10.26 13.44 -5.00
N MET A 121 -11.15 13.47 -5.98
CA MET A 121 -12.00 14.62 -6.25
C MET A 121 -13.45 14.21 -6.45
N VAL A 122 -14.35 14.95 -5.84
CA VAL A 122 -15.79 14.87 -6.09
C VAL A 122 -16.29 16.27 -6.42
N ALA A 123 -17.00 16.40 -7.53
CA ALA A 123 -17.54 17.67 -8.00
C ALA A 123 -19.04 17.55 -8.34
N LEU A 124 -19.87 18.34 -7.68
CA LEU A 124 -21.27 18.54 -8.06
C LEU A 124 -21.32 19.57 -9.20
N LEU A 125 -21.38 19.10 -10.43
CA LEU A 125 -21.43 19.95 -11.63
C LEU A 125 -22.72 20.78 -11.67
N ASN A 126 -23.80 20.20 -11.19
CA ASN A 126 -25.09 20.82 -10.89
C ASN A 126 -25.84 19.96 -9.86
N ASP A 127 -27.06 20.34 -9.48
CA ASP A 127 -27.83 19.68 -8.41
C ASP A 127 -28.21 18.22 -8.71
N THR A 128 -28.04 17.78 -9.95
CA THR A 128 -28.40 16.43 -10.42
C THR A 128 -27.24 15.71 -11.07
N THR A 129 -26.04 16.29 -11.12
CA THR A 129 -24.89 15.70 -11.84
C THR A 129 -23.64 15.78 -10.98
N GLN A 130 -23.04 14.63 -10.71
CA GLN A 130 -21.80 14.50 -9.96
C GLN A 130 -20.71 13.88 -10.85
N PHE A 131 -19.51 14.43 -10.74
CA PHE A 131 -18.29 13.84 -11.28
C PHE A 131 -17.39 13.42 -10.11
N SER A 132 -16.76 12.25 -10.24
CA SER A 132 -15.76 11.77 -9.28
C SER A 132 -14.51 11.33 -10.04
N LEU A 133 -13.35 11.62 -9.47
CA LEU A 133 -12.04 11.22 -9.98
C LEU A 133 -11.18 10.72 -8.83
N ASN A 134 -10.63 9.51 -8.99
CA ASN A 134 -9.54 9.02 -8.17
C ASN A 134 -8.34 8.78 -9.09
N TYR A 135 -7.20 9.30 -8.70
CA TYR A 135 -5.94 9.13 -9.40
C TYR A 135 -4.87 8.71 -8.41
N GLY A 136 -4.10 7.71 -8.74
CA GLY A 136 -2.93 7.26 -7.98
C GLY A 136 -1.74 7.11 -8.94
N ASN A 137 -0.59 7.55 -8.48
CA ASN A 137 0.70 7.24 -9.08
C ASN A 137 1.60 6.68 -7.99
N LEU A 138 2.22 5.55 -8.26
CA LEU A 138 3.11 4.83 -7.35
C LEU A 138 4.41 4.52 -8.08
N ASP A 139 5.52 4.92 -7.49
CA ASP A 139 6.85 4.43 -7.79
C ASP A 139 7.29 3.49 -6.68
N SER A 140 7.77 2.30 -7.04
CA SER A 140 8.14 1.28 -6.07
C SER A 140 9.32 0.47 -6.57
N GLU A 141 10.35 0.34 -5.73
CA GLU A 141 11.55 -0.43 -6.06
C GLU A 141 12.06 -1.22 -4.86
N TYR A 142 12.68 -2.37 -5.15
CA TYR A 142 13.47 -3.08 -4.15
C TYR A 142 14.87 -2.47 -4.10
N THR A 143 15.24 -1.93 -2.94
CA THR A 143 16.58 -1.37 -2.70
C THR A 143 17.59 -2.47 -2.35
N GLU A 144 17.13 -3.52 -1.66
CA GLU A 144 17.89 -4.74 -1.43
C GLU A 144 17.01 -5.94 -1.71
N SER A 145 17.46 -6.84 -2.57
CA SER A 145 16.76 -8.08 -2.90
C SER A 145 17.58 -9.29 -2.47
N VAL A 146 17.00 -10.12 -1.62
CA VAL A 146 17.56 -11.43 -1.30
C VAL A 146 17.11 -12.41 -2.38
N MET A 147 18.07 -13.07 -3.06
CA MET A 147 17.77 -14.09 -4.04
C MET A 147 17.07 -15.29 -3.39
N ALA A 148 15.96 -15.70 -3.97
CA ALA A 148 15.32 -16.96 -3.60
C ALA A 148 16.28 -18.15 -3.81
N PRO A 149 16.05 -19.30 -3.16
CA PRO A 149 16.94 -20.46 -3.26
C PRO A 149 17.14 -21.01 -4.68
N ASP A 150 16.23 -20.72 -5.61
CA ASP A 150 16.32 -21.05 -7.04
C ASP A 150 17.00 -19.99 -7.91
N GLY A 151 17.50 -18.90 -7.28
CA GLY A 151 18.19 -17.80 -7.96
C GLY A 151 17.25 -16.72 -8.52
N PHE A 152 15.95 -16.77 -8.20
CA PHE A 152 15.00 -15.73 -8.57
C PHE A 152 15.15 -14.52 -7.63
N ALA A 153 15.19 -13.31 -8.19
CA ALA A 153 15.06 -12.06 -7.45
C ALA A 153 13.84 -11.31 -7.98
N PRO A 154 12.99 -10.74 -7.13
CA PRO A 154 11.86 -9.95 -7.61
C PRO A 154 12.37 -8.64 -8.22
N GLU A 155 11.86 -8.33 -9.41
CA GLU A 155 12.14 -7.05 -10.06
C GLU A 155 10.99 -6.06 -9.89
N LEU A 156 9.77 -6.58 -9.70
CA LEU A 156 8.56 -5.78 -9.61
C LEU A 156 7.75 -6.14 -8.37
N PHE A 157 7.12 -5.15 -7.79
CA PHE A 157 6.12 -5.35 -6.75
C PHE A 157 4.86 -5.99 -7.31
N PRO A 158 4.40 -7.11 -6.74
CA PRO A 158 3.11 -7.68 -7.13
C PRO A 158 1.96 -6.75 -6.71
N TYR A 159 0.98 -6.59 -7.59
CA TYR A 159 -0.24 -5.81 -7.34
C TYR A 159 -0.01 -4.31 -7.04
N ALA A 160 1.11 -3.74 -7.49
CA ALA A 160 1.48 -2.34 -7.31
C ALA A 160 1.59 -1.62 -8.67
N PRO A 161 0.47 -1.30 -9.33
CA PRO A 161 0.51 -0.62 -10.61
C PRO A 161 1.03 0.80 -10.46
N GLU A 162 1.89 1.24 -11.40
CA GLU A 162 2.46 2.59 -11.41
C GLU A 162 1.42 3.70 -11.53
N THR A 163 0.29 3.41 -12.18
CA THR A 163 -0.77 4.41 -12.36
C THR A 163 -2.14 3.77 -12.27
N MET A 164 -3.01 4.36 -11.48
CA MET A 164 -4.43 4.00 -11.39
C MET A 164 -5.29 5.23 -11.61
N ILE A 165 -6.30 5.09 -12.47
CA ILE A 165 -7.29 6.13 -12.73
C ILE A 165 -8.68 5.50 -12.60
N TYR A 166 -9.54 6.16 -11.85
CA TYR A 166 -10.97 5.90 -11.84
C TYR A 166 -11.72 7.21 -11.99
N ALA A 167 -12.62 7.27 -12.98
CA ALA A 167 -13.50 8.41 -13.21
C ALA A 167 -14.94 7.95 -13.30
N SER A 168 -15.86 8.71 -12.71
CA SER A 168 -17.29 8.42 -12.69
C SER A 168 -18.10 9.68 -12.96
N LEU A 169 -19.11 9.56 -13.82
CA LEU A 169 -20.10 10.60 -14.05
C LEU A 169 -21.49 10.03 -13.74
N GLU A 170 -22.15 10.63 -12.78
CA GLU A 170 -23.51 10.24 -12.36
C GLU A 170 -24.49 11.36 -12.63
N LYS A 171 -25.64 11.01 -13.21
CA LYS A 171 -26.75 11.92 -13.50
C LYS A 171 -28.07 11.38 -12.97
N ASP A 172 -28.73 12.19 -12.13
CA ASP A 172 -30.07 11.93 -11.63
C ASP A 172 -31.12 12.59 -12.55
N PHE A 173 -32.10 11.80 -12.98
CA PHE A 173 -33.23 12.23 -13.82
C PHE A 173 -34.57 12.18 -13.04
N GLY A 174 -34.49 12.09 -11.72
CA GLY A 174 -35.63 12.01 -10.82
C GLY A 174 -36.07 10.57 -10.55
N ASN A 175 -36.72 9.93 -11.50
CA ASN A 175 -37.21 8.54 -11.35
C ASN A 175 -36.13 7.48 -11.64
N TYR A 176 -35.04 7.85 -12.27
CA TYR A 176 -33.92 6.96 -12.58
C TYR A 176 -32.59 7.72 -12.54
N ARG A 177 -31.54 6.98 -12.30
CA ARG A 177 -30.17 7.48 -12.22
C ARG A 177 -29.32 6.72 -13.23
N VAL A 178 -28.47 7.45 -13.92
CA VAL A 178 -27.49 6.90 -14.86
C VAL A 178 -26.10 7.21 -14.34
N ARG A 179 -25.25 6.18 -14.35
CA ARG A 179 -23.85 6.30 -13.98
C ARG A 179 -22.97 5.68 -15.06
N LEU A 180 -21.92 6.38 -15.42
CA LEU A 180 -20.86 5.93 -16.30
C LEU A 180 -19.56 5.91 -15.51
N ASP A 181 -18.91 4.76 -15.48
CA ASP A 181 -17.63 4.54 -14.82
C ASP A 181 -16.56 4.19 -15.84
N HIS A 182 -15.35 4.70 -15.61
CA HIS A 182 -14.14 4.36 -16.34
C HIS A 182 -13.03 4.07 -15.35
N SER A 183 -12.33 2.95 -15.54
CA SER A 183 -11.13 2.61 -14.78
C SER A 183 -10.00 2.19 -15.70
N ARG A 184 -8.79 2.54 -15.31
CA ARG A 184 -7.56 2.14 -15.97
C ARG A 184 -6.50 1.86 -14.89
N VAL A 185 -5.79 0.76 -15.10
CA VAL A 185 -4.62 0.32 -14.33
C VAL A 185 -3.46 0.13 -15.30
#